data_c0bbfa473c59766cfc05a3de5722e687
#
_entry.id   c0bbfa473c59766cfc05a3de5722e687
#
_cell.length_a   1.000
_cell.length_b   1.000
_cell.length_c   1.000
_cell.angle_alpha   90.00
_cell.angle_beta   90.00
_cell.angle_gamma   90.00
#
_symmetry.space_group_name_H-M   'P 1'
#
loop_
_entity.id
_entity.type
_entity.pdbx_description
1 polymer ?
#
loop_
_entity_poly.entity_id
_entity_poly.type
_entity_poly.pdbx_seq_one_letter_code
_entity_poly.pdbx_strand_id
1 'polypeptide(L)'
;LNIFNKIFNKTPATTRYEMVTDNGNGFYMWNGVLFQSDIVRSCIRPKTKAIGKLLAKHIRTDTSGIKVNPDAYLRFLLEEPNPYMTGQVMQEKLATQLSLNNNAFAVIIRDEFGYPAEIYPIPAVTIEAIYTSQAELFLKFYFKNGKRATFPYTDIIHLRQDFNDNDIFGESPAPALTSLMEIINTTDQGIIKAVKNSGVIKWLLKYITAMRPEDLQKESQKFVDNYLSLESSTMGVAAVDSKADIKQIEPKDYVPNALILDRVTQRIYSFFNTNDKIVQSKYTEDEWNSYYEAEIEPISVQLSGEYTRKIFSRRERGFGNKIYFEASNLQCASLSTKLSLLQMVDRGAMTPNEWRETMSLAPIEGGDKPIRRLDTAVVN
;
A
#
# COMPACT_ATOMS: atom_id res chain seq x y z
N LEU A 1 4.75 -12.80 -24.00
CA LEU A 1 3.37 -13.34 -24.08
C LEU A 1 3.32 -14.87 -24.31
N ASN A 2 4.42 -15.52 -24.73
CA ASN A 2 4.46 -16.97 -24.98
C ASN A 2 4.78 -17.84 -23.76
N ILE A 3 5.28 -17.29 -22.67
CA ILE A 3 5.68 -18.05 -21.47
C ILE A 3 4.45 -18.57 -20.71
N PHE A 4 3.40 -17.78 -20.61
CA PHE A 4 2.14 -18.21 -19.98
C PHE A 4 1.44 -19.36 -20.73
N ASN A 5 1.65 -19.49 -22.04
CA ASN A 5 1.03 -20.59 -22.82
C ASN A 5 1.70 -21.97 -22.60
N LYS A 6 2.96 -22.03 -22.15
CA LYS A 6 3.65 -23.31 -21.84
C LYS A 6 3.24 -23.91 -20.47
N ILE A 7 2.66 -23.12 -19.57
CA ILE A 7 2.38 -23.50 -18.18
C ILE A 7 0.95 -24.06 -18.01
N PHE A 8 0.08 -23.90 -19.03
CA PHE A 8 -1.37 -24.16 -18.90
C PHE A 8 -1.83 -25.62 -18.95
N ASN A 9 -0.96 -26.64 -19.03
CA ASN A 9 -1.37 -27.99 -19.40
C ASN A 9 -1.26 -29.11 -18.35
N LYS A 10 -1.18 -28.81 -17.04
CA LYS A 10 -1.24 -29.88 -16.02
C LYS A 10 -2.35 -29.63 -15.00
N THR A 11 -3.44 -30.39 -15.11
CA THR A 11 -4.54 -30.37 -14.14
C THR A 11 -4.51 -31.67 -13.32
N PRO A 12 -4.19 -31.64 -12.02
CA PRO A 12 -4.26 -32.81 -11.16
C PRO A 12 -5.68 -33.06 -10.64
N ALA A 13 -6.00 -34.32 -10.30
CA ALA A 13 -7.26 -34.73 -9.67
C ALA A 13 -7.28 -34.34 -8.17
N THR A 14 -8.45 -33.98 -7.56
CA THR A 14 -8.47 -32.99 -6.51
C THR A 14 -9.44 -33.23 -5.37
N THR A 15 -9.03 -32.90 -4.15
CA THR A 15 -9.91 -32.39 -3.07
C THR A 15 -9.84 -30.84 -3.13
N ARG A 16 -11.01 -30.19 -3.23
CA ARG A 16 -11.10 -28.78 -3.58
C ARG A 16 -11.43 -27.93 -2.36
N TYR A 17 -10.56 -27.00 -2.00
CA TYR A 17 -10.89 -25.90 -1.11
C TYR A 17 -10.95 -24.63 -1.92
N GLU A 18 -12.09 -23.94 -1.87
CA GLU A 18 -12.32 -22.72 -2.62
C GLU A 18 -12.17 -21.54 -1.67
N MET A 19 -11.24 -20.65 -1.95
CA MET A 19 -11.24 -19.32 -1.36
C MET A 19 -12.24 -18.48 -2.16
N VAL A 20 -13.48 -18.42 -1.68
CA VAL A 20 -14.47 -17.46 -2.19
C VAL A 20 -14.14 -16.12 -1.55
N THR A 21 -13.42 -15.28 -2.29
CA THR A 21 -13.47 -13.86 -1.98
C THR A 21 -14.86 -13.38 -2.37
N ASP A 22 -15.63 -12.89 -1.40
CA ASP A 22 -16.96 -12.34 -1.65
C ASP A 22 -16.95 -11.44 -2.88
N ASN A 23 -17.79 -11.77 -3.86
CA ASN A 23 -17.97 -11.10 -5.15
C ASN A 23 -16.86 -11.24 -6.20
N GLY A 24 -16.03 -12.26 -6.17
CA GLY A 24 -15.23 -12.67 -7.32
C GLY A 24 -14.08 -11.74 -7.72
N ASN A 25 -13.77 -10.71 -6.97
CA ASN A 25 -12.73 -9.75 -7.32
C ASN A 25 -11.53 -9.71 -6.39
N GLY A 26 -11.56 -10.38 -5.24
CA GLY A 26 -10.52 -10.24 -4.22
C GLY A 26 -10.35 -8.81 -3.70
N PHE A 27 -11.02 -7.87 -4.35
CA PHE A 27 -11.12 -6.46 -4.00
C PHE A 27 -12.56 -6.16 -3.71
N TYR A 28 -12.78 -5.50 -2.62
CA TYR A 28 -14.10 -5.04 -2.27
C TYR A 28 -14.56 -3.99 -3.26
N MET A 29 -15.71 -4.23 -3.90
CA MET A 29 -16.36 -3.28 -4.79
C MET A 29 -17.58 -2.69 -4.10
N TRP A 30 -17.42 -1.57 -3.42
CA TRP A 30 -18.56 -0.82 -2.88
C TRP A 30 -19.03 0.28 -3.83
N ASN A 31 -18.25 0.92 -4.55
CA ASN A 31 -18.56 1.94 -5.55
C ASN A 31 -17.43 2.06 -6.58
N GLY A 32 -16.50 1.27 -6.40
CA GLY A 32 -15.26 1.20 -7.10
C GLY A 32 -14.29 0.34 -6.32
N VAL A 33 -13.12 0.20 -6.83
CA VAL A 33 -12.04 -0.58 -6.25
C VAL A 33 -11.52 0.17 -5.01
N LEU A 34 -11.31 -0.53 -3.88
CA LEU A 34 -10.80 0.04 -2.63
C LEU A 34 -9.54 0.92 -2.85
N PHE A 35 -8.68 0.54 -3.76
CA PHE A 35 -7.51 1.30 -4.18
C PHE A 35 -7.83 2.65 -4.85
N GLN A 36 -9.06 2.91 -5.28
CA GLN A 36 -9.46 4.20 -5.85
C GLN A 36 -9.76 5.25 -4.77
N SER A 37 -9.99 4.82 -3.54
CA SER A 37 -10.14 5.73 -2.40
C SER A 37 -8.82 6.44 -2.12
N ASP A 38 -8.86 7.76 -2.02
CA ASP A 38 -7.72 8.63 -1.69
C ASP A 38 -7.21 8.37 -0.28
N ILE A 39 -8.12 8.18 0.68
CA ILE A 39 -7.79 7.88 2.09
C ILE A 39 -7.05 6.54 2.16
N VAL A 40 -7.59 5.49 1.53
CA VAL A 40 -6.93 4.17 1.52
C VAL A 40 -5.55 4.24 0.89
N ARG A 41 -5.42 4.90 -0.27
CA ARG A 41 -4.11 5.10 -0.90
C ARG A 41 -3.13 5.86 -0.01
N SER A 42 -3.61 6.87 0.68
CA SER A 42 -2.79 7.65 1.60
C SER A 42 -2.29 6.81 2.77
N CYS A 43 -3.13 5.91 3.32
CA CYS A 43 -2.75 5.00 4.39
C CYS A 43 -1.69 3.98 3.97
N ILE A 44 -1.86 3.36 2.80
CA ILE A 44 -0.97 2.27 2.38
C ILE A 44 0.35 2.75 1.76
N ARG A 45 0.39 3.98 1.21
CA ARG A 45 1.56 4.51 0.51
C ARG A 45 2.83 4.56 1.36
N PRO A 46 2.85 5.03 2.61
CA PRO A 46 4.06 5.03 3.43
C PRO A 46 4.62 3.62 3.63
N LYS A 47 3.75 2.66 3.93
CA LYS A 47 4.08 1.24 4.10
C LYS A 47 4.67 0.62 2.83
N THR A 48 3.99 0.78 1.69
CA THR A 48 4.43 0.21 0.42
C THR A 48 5.78 0.79 -0.02
N LYS A 49 5.96 2.10 0.14
CA LYS A 49 7.23 2.78 -0.16
C LYS A 49 8.37 2.35 0.77
N ALA A 50 8.09 2.13 2.05
CA ALA A 50 9.08 1.63 2.99
C ALA A 50 9.51 0.20 2.65
N ILE A 51 8.55 -0.69 2.33
CA ILE A 51 8.85 -2.07 1.91
C ILE A 51 9.60 -2.09 0.59
N GLY A 52 9.25 -1.21 -0.37
CA GLY A 52 9.99 -1.08 -1.62
C GLY A 52 11.47 -0.71 -1.44
N LYS A 53 11.81 0.02 -0.36
CA LYS A 53 13.18 0.40 -0.05
C LYS A 53 14.00 -0.68 0.63
N LEU A 54 13.40 -1.82 1.02
CA LEU A 54 14.14 -2.92 1.61
C LEU A 54 15.10 -3.50 0.58
N LEU A 55 16.36 -3.69 0.98
CA LEU A 55 17.36 -4.33 0.14
C LEU A 55 17.30 -5.85 0.32
N ALA A 56 17.01 -6.54 -0.76
CA ALA A 56 17.08 -8.00 -0.80
C ALA A 56 18.50 -8.46 -1.01
N LYS A 57 19.04 -9.30 -0.11
CA LYS A 57 20.40 -9.84 -0.18
C LYS A 57 20.39 -11.35 -0.03
N HIS A 58 21.19 -12.05 -0.83
CA HIS A 58 21.52 -13.44 -0.56
C HIS A 58 22.66 -13.49 0.46
N ILE A 59 22.44 -14.18 1.56
CA ILE A 59 23.42 -14.37 2.62
C ILE A 59 23.71 -15.86 2.74
N ARG A 60 25.01 -16.22 2.84
CA ARG A 60 25.45 -17.57 3.20
C ARG A 60 26.29 -17.49 4.46
N THR A 61 25.86 -18.18 5.50
CA THR A 61 26.59 -18.30 6.75
C THR A 61 27.31 -19.64 6.78
N ASP A 62 28.63 -19.63 6.86
CA ASP A 62 29.46 -20.81 7.01
C ASP A 62 30.41 -20.67 8.22
N THR A 63 31.31 -21.66 8.43
CA THR A 63 32.28 -21.64 9.52
C THR A 63 33.32 -20.50 9.40
N SER A 64 33.45 -19.88 8.22
CA SER A 64 34.34 -18.73 7.96
C SER A 64 33.65 -17.37 8.17
N GLY A 65 32.32 -17.36 8.45
CA GLY A 65 31.58 -16.15 8.70
C GLY A 65 30.38 -15.97 7.73
N ILE A 66 29.97 -14.73 7.56
CA ILE A 66 28.83 -14.33 6.72
C ILE A 66 29.37 -13.83 5.37
N LYS A 67 28.87 -14.43 4.29
CA LYS A 67 29.13 -13.98 2.92
C LYS A 67 27.87 -13.34 2.36
N VAL A 68 27.99 -12.11 1.88
CA VAL A 68 26.90 -11.35 1.27
C VAL A 68 26.98 -11.51 -0.25
N ASN A 69 25.84 -11.85 -0.86
CA ASN A 69 25.69 -12.06 -2.31
C ASN A 69 26.75 -13.01 -2.92
N PRO A 70 26.96 -14.21 -2.34
CA PRO A 70 27.95 -15.14 -2.85
C PRO A 70 27.66 -15.61 -4.28
N ASP A 71 26.38 -15.63 -4.68
CA ASP A 71 25.94 -16.03 -6.01
C ASP A 71 25.42 -14.81 -6.76
N ALA A 72 26.17 -14.35 -7.75
CA ALA A 72 25.84 -13.17 -8.55
C ALA A 72 24.48 -13.28 -9.27
N TYR A 73 24.14 -14.48 -9.69
CA TYR A 73 22.88 -14.77 -10.37
C TYR A 73 21.66 -14.51 -9.46
N LEU A 74 21.70 -14.90 -8.18
CA LEU A 74 20.63 -14.61 -7.22
C LEU A 74 20.53 -13.12 -6.91
N ARG A 75 21.68 -12.43 -6.87
CA ARG A 75 21.70 -10.99 -6.71
C ARG A 75 20.95 -10.31 -7.86
N PHE A 76 21.23 -10.67 -9.11
CA PHE A 76 20.52 -10.11 -10.27
C PHE A 76 19.03 -10.43 -10.22
N LEU A 77 18.62 -11.64 -9.86
CA LEU A 77 17.22 -12.02 -9.71
C LEU A 77 16.49 -11.16 -8.65
N LEU A 78 17.16 -10.77 -7.58
CA LEU A 78 16.58 -9.93 -6.52
C LEU A 78 16.51 -8.45 -6.92
N GLU A 79 17.52 -7.97 -7.67
CA GLU A 79 17.58 -6.59 -8.18
C GLU A 79 16.63 -6.38 -9.37
N GLU A 80 16.54 -7.35 -10.29
CA GLU A 80 15.73 -7.36 -11.50
C GLU A 80 14.93 -8.66 -11.62
N PRO A 81 13.86 -8.83 -10.85
CA PRO A 81 13.11 -10.10 -10.79
C PRO A 81 12.45 -10.48 -12.12
N ASN A 82 12.24 -9.55 -13.01
CA ASN A 82 11.73 -9.78 -14.37
C ASN A 82 12.02 -8.57 -15.28
N PRO A 83 11.89 -8.71 -16.62
CA PRO A 83 12.19 -7.63 -17.57
C PRO A 83 11.37 -6.34 -17.45
N TYR A 84 10.31 -6.36 -16.64
CA TYR A 84 9.39 -5.22 -16.51
C TYR A 84 9.53 -4.47 -15.19
N MET A 85 10.22 -5.04 -14.19
CA MET A 85 10.22 -4.53 -12.82
C MET A 85 11.58 -4.68 -12.16
N THR A 86 11.99 -3.64 -11.44
CA THR A 86 13.06 -3.76 -10.46
C THR A 86 12.55 -4.42 -9.18
N GLY A 87 13.44 -4.91 -8.34
CA GLY A 87 13.10 -5.48 -7.03
C GLY A 87 12.25 -4.52 -6.18
N GLN A 88 12.58 -3.22 -6.21
CA GLN A 88 11.80 -2.19 -5.53
C GLN A 88 10.34 -2.16 -5.99
N VAL A 89 10.11 -2.06 -7.29
CA VAL A 89 8.74 -1.98 -7.85
C VAL A 89 7.95 -3.24 -7.56
N MET A 90 8.59 -4.39 -7.61
CA MET A 90 7.96 -5.66 -7.28
C MET A 90 7.54 -5.72 -5.80
N GLN A 91 8.42 -5.31 -4.89
CA GLN A 91 8.14 -5.25 -3.44
C GLN A 91 6.99 -4.27 -3.15
N GLU A 92 6.99 -3.07 -3.75
CA GLU A 92 5.88 -2.12 -3.63
C GLU A 92 4.56 -2.72 -4.10
N LYS A 93 4.57 -3.49 -5.19
CA LYS A 93 3.38 -4.14 -5.73
C LYS A 93 2.86 -5.25 -4.82
N LEU A 94 3.75 -6.10 -4.28
CA LEU A 94 3.39 -7.12 -3.30
C LEU A 94 2.85 -6.50 -2.01
N ALA A 95 3.49 -5.47 -1.49
CA ALA A 95 3.03 -4.75 -0.30
C ALA A 95 1.66 -4.09 -0.51
N THR A 96 1.40 -3.56 -1.72
CA THR A 96 0.10 -3.01 -2.08
C THR A 96 -0.97 -4.10 -2.10
N GLN A 97 -0.71 -5.24 -2.73
CA GLN A 97 -1.63 -6.37 -2.75
C GLN A 97 -1.90 -6.90 -1.33
N LEU A 98 -0.85 -7.04 -0.51
CA LEU A 98 -0.97 -7.48 0.87
C LEU A 98 -1.87 -6.54 1.68
N SER A 99 -1.65 -5.23 1.57
CA SER A 99 -2.46 -4.23 2.30
C SER A 99 -3.93 -4.18 1.85
N LEU A 100 -4.23 -4.53 0.60
CA LEU A 100 -5.59 -4.47 0.06
C LEU A 100 -6.37 -5.79 0.22
N ASN A 101 -5.68 -6.92 0.29
CA ASN A 101 -6.30 -8.24 0.24
C ASN A 101 -5.90 -9.16 1.40
N ASN A 102 -5.01 -8.72 2.27
CA ASN A 102 -4.36 -9.55 3.28
C ASN A 102 -3.62 -10.77 2.69
N ASN A 103 -3.48 -10.81 1.37
CA ASN A 103 -2.75 -11.81 0.61
C ASN A 103 -2.02 -11.16 -0.57
N ALA A 104 -0.77 -11.55 -0.81
CA ALA A 104 -0.03 -11.18 -2.00
C ALA A 104 0.73 -12.39 -2.55
N PHE A 105 0.76 -12.50 -3.87
CA PHE A 105 1.33 -13.67 -4.54
C PHE A 105 2.32 -13.26 -5.61
N ALA A 106 3.43 -14.00 -5.69
CA ALA A 106 4.31 -13.97 -6.83
C ALA A 106 4.68 -15.40 -7.24
N VAL A 107 4.81 -15.63 -8.54
CA VAL A 107 5.24 -16.91 -9.10
C VAL A 107 6.71 -16.85 -9.45
N ILE A 108 7.43 -17.88 -9.07
CA ILE A 108 8.82 -18.12 -9.46
C ILE A 108 8.79 -18.96 -10.75
N ILE A 109 9.36 -18.45 -11.80
CA ILE A 109 9.60 -19.18 -13.04
C ILE A 109 11.00 -19.77 -12.95
N ARG A 110 11.08 -21.10 -13.13
CA ARG A 110 12.35 -21.82 -13.08
C ARG A 110 12.85 -22.12 -14.50
N ASP A 111 14.16 -22.17 -14.62
CA ASP A 111 14.84 -22.60 -15.83
C ASP A 111 14.74 -24.12 -16.04
N GLU A 112 15.37 -24.63 -17.09
CA GLU A 112 15.40 -26.07 -17.43
C GLU A 112 16.12 -26.93 -16.37
N PHE A 113 16.96 -26.32 -15.54
CA PHE A 113 17.71 -26.96 -14.47
C PHE A 113 17.00 -26.84 -13.09
N GLY A 114 15.85 -26.16 -13.06
CA GLY A 114 15.09 -25.95 -11.83
C GLY A 114 15.55 -24.73 -11.00
N TYR A 115 16.48 -23.90 -11.49
CA TYR A 115 16.88 -22.67 -10.82
C TYR A 115 15.86 -21.56 -11.05
N PRO A 116 15.61 -20.71 -10.05
CA PRO A 116 14.68 -19.58 -10.20
C PRO A 116 15.26 -18.56 -11.17
N ALA A 117 14.63 -18.37 -12.33
CA ALA A 117 15.08 -17.48 -13.40
C ALA A 117 14.37 -16.12 -13.36
N GLU A 118 13.06 -16.10 -13.08
CA GLU A 118 12.26 -14.87 -13.04
C GLU A 118 11.19 -14.97 -11.95
N ILE A 119 10.74 -13.82 -11.44
CA ILE A 119 9.67 -13.74 -10.44
C ILE A 119 8.64 -12.71 -10.90
N TYR A 120 7.36 -13.10 -10.93
CA TYR A 120 6.25 -12.23 -11.36
C TYR A 120 5.19 -12.10 -10.28
N PRO A 121 4.77 -10.90 -9.89
CA PRO A 121 3.62 -10.71 -9.02
C PRO A 121 2.33 -11.09 -9.75
N ILE A 122 1.42 -11.80 -9.09
CA ILE A 122 0.19 -12.32 -9.69
C ILE A 122 -0.99 -11.43 -9.32
N PRO A 123 -1.57 -10.65 -10.27
CA PRO A 123 -2.79 -9.87 -10.04
C PRO A 123 -4.03 -10.74 -10.25
N ALA A 124 -4.30 -11.67 -9.34
CA ALA A 124 -5.46 -12.55 -9.43
C ALA A 124 -6.73 -11.90 -8.89
N VAL A 125 -7.86 -12.37 -9.39
CA VAL A 125 -9.21 -11.98 -8.94
C VAL A 125 -9.72 -12.98 -7.91
N THR A 126 -9.57 -14.26 -8.19
CA THR A 126 -9.98 -15.37 -7.31
C THR A 126 -8.87 -16.40 -7.30
N ILE A 127 -8.70 -17.10 -6.17
CA ILE A 127 -7.67 -18.10 -5.99
C ILE A 127 -8.29 -19.32 -5.33
N GLU A 128 -8.05 -20.49 -5.90
CA GLU A 128 -8.46 -21.79 -5.35
C GLU A 128 -7.22 -22.53 -4.84
N ALA A 129 -7.26 -23.03 -3.63
CA ALA A 129 -6.27 -23.97 -3.11
C ALA A 129 -6.71 -25.39 -3.46
N ILE A 130 -5.84 -26.14 -4.09
CA ILE A 130 -6.11 -27.47 -4.63
C ILE A 130 -5.09 -28.45 -4.07
N TYR A 131 -5.53 -29.51 -3.40
CA TYR A 131 -4.68 -30.58 -2.96
C TYR A 131 -4.74 -31.77 -3.93
N THR A 132 -3.59 -32.32 -4.28
CA THR A 132 -3.51 -33.59 -5.00
C THR A 132 -3.77 -34.75 -4.07
N SER A 133 -3.97 -35.96 -4.64
CA SER A 133 -4.05 -37.20 -3.88
C SER A 133 -2.80 -37.51 -3.04
N GLN A 134 -1.66 -36.86 -3.37
CA GLN A 134 -0.39 -36.96 -2.65
C GLN A 134 -0.21 -35.87 -1.60
N ALA A 135 -1.27 -35.10 -1.28
CA ALA A 135 -1.28 -33.96 -0.38
C ALA A 135 -0.36 -32.79 -0.82
N GLU A 136 -0.04 -32.70 -2.11
CA GLU A 136 0.67 -31.54 -2.64
C GLU A 136 -0.31 -30.40 -2.88
N LEU A 137 0.05 -29.21 -2.44
CA LEU A 137 -0.76 -28.01 -2.59
C LEU A 137 -0.43 -27.28 -3.90
N PHE A 138 -1.47 -26.99 -4.66
CA PHE A 138 -1.45 -26.12 -5.84
C PHE A 138 -2.37 -24.94 -5.63
N LEU A 139 -2.02 -23.79 -6.19
CA LEU A 139 -2.89 -22.63 -6.24
C LEU A 139 -3.32 -22.37 -7.68
N LYS A 140 -4.64 -22.26 -7.87
CA LYS A 140 -5.25 -21.92 -9.14
C LYS A 140 -5.76 -20.49 -9.12
N PHE A 141 -5.23 -19.70 -10.02
CA PHE A 141 -5.49 -18.26 -10.14
C PHE A 141 -6.45 -18.00 -11.29
N TYR A 142 -7.42 -17.12 -11.03
CA TYR A 142 -8.36 -16.61 -12.02
C TYR A 142 -8.08 -15.14 -12.28
N PHE A 143 -7.95 -14.76 -13.54
CA PHE A 143 -7.61 -13.40 -13.95
C PHE A 143 -8.80 -12.66 -14.54
N LYS A 144 -8.77 -11.32 -14.53
CA LYS A 144 -9.84 -10.46 -15.08
C LYS A 144 -10.18 -10.73 -16.56
N ASN A 145 -9.24 -11.24 -17.33
CA ASN A 145 -9.41 -11.60 -18.74
C ASN A 145 -10.03 -12.98 -18.96
N GLY A 146 -10.55 -13.63 -17.91
CA GLY A 146 -11.11 -14.98 -17.94
C GLY A 146 -10.09 -16.11 -18.04
N LYS A 147 -8.79 -15.79 -18.14
CA LYS A 147 -7.72 -16.80 -18.12
C LYS A 147 -7.52 -17.34 -16.71
N ARG A 148 -7.00 -18.56 -16.64
CA ARG A 148 -6.67 -19.23 -15.39
C ARG A 148 -5.29 -19.90 -15.50
N ALA A 149 -4.57 -19.96 -14.39
CA ALA A 149 -3.29 -20.63 -14.29
C ALA A 149 -3.21 -21.37 -12.96
N THR A 150 -2.57 -22.53 -12.97
CA THR A 150 -2.36 -23.34 -11.76
C THR A 150 -0.86 -23.55 -11.57
N PHE A 151 -0.38 -23.25 -10.36
CA PHE A 151 1.03 -23.39 -10.02
C PHE A 151 1.16 -24.24 -8.74
N PRO A 152 2.24 -25.04 -8.62
CA PRO A 152 2.56 -25.67 -7.36
C PRO A 152 2.87 -24.62 -6.29
N TYR A 153 2.41 -24.83 -5.07
CA TYR A 153 2.65 -23.88 -3.98
C TYR A 153 4.13 -23.68 -3.66
N THR A 154 4.98 -24.63 -4.03
CA THR A 154 6.45 -24.51 -3.91
C THR A 154 7.03 -23.39 -4.73
N ASP A 155 6.39 -23.02 -5.84
CA ASP A 155 6.84 -21.96 -6.73
C ASP A 155 6.08 -20.63 -6.53
N ILE A 156 5.27 -20.55 -5.49
CA ILE A 156 4.53 -19.34 -5.14
C ILE A 156 5.10 -18.72 -3.88
N ILE A 157 5.58 -17.51 -3.98
CA ILE A 157 5.83 -16.62 -2.85
C ILE A 157 4.47 -16.09 -2.41
N HIS A 158 4.08 -16.39 -1.18
CA HIS A 158 2.80 -16.01 -0.63
C HIS A 158 2.97 -15.23 0.67
N LEU A 159 2.74 -13.93 0.61
CA LEU A 159 2.66 -13.08 1.78
C LEU A 159 1.21 -13.01 2.26
N ARG A 160 1.01 -13.08 3.57
CA ARG A 160 -0.32 -13.09 4.17
C ARG A 160 -0.31 -12.44 5.54
N GLN A 161 -1.43 -11.83 5.89
CA GLN A 161 -1.69 -11.24 7.21
C GLN A 161 -3.16 -11.46 7.59
N ASP A 162 -3.51 -11.21 8.85
CA ASP A 162 -4.88 -11.28 9.37
C ASP A 162 -5.58 -12.60 9.02
N PHE A 163 -4.96 -13.72 9.39
CA PHE A 163 -5.54 -15.05 9.21
C PHE A 163 -6.13 -15.57 10.52
N ASN A 164 -7.29 -16.17 10.44
CA ASN A 164 -8.04 -16.70 11.57
C ASN A 164 -8.49 -18.15 11.28
N ASP A 165 -9.57 -18.33 10.54
CA ASP A 165 -10.13 -19.67 10.31
C ASP A 165 -9.45 -20.42 9.17
N ASN A 166 -8.80 -19.73 8.26
CA ASN A 166 -8.16 -20.33 7.09
C ASN A 166 -6.65 -20.50 7.28
N ASP A 167 -6.17 -21.75 7.20
CA ASP A 167 -4.74 -22.05 7.37
C ASP A 167 -3.85 -21.58 6.22
N ILE A 168 -4.43 -21.30 5.03
CA ILE A 168 -3.68 -20.96 3.83
C ILE A 168 -3.73 -19.46 3.55
N PHE A 169 -4.92 -18.84 3.63
CA PHE A 169 -5.16 -17.48 3.22
C PHE A 169 -5.44 -16.56 4.40
N GLY A 170 -4.98 -15.30 4.30
CA GLY A 170 -5.45 -14.22 5.15
C GLY A 170 -6.89 -13.83 4.79
N GLU A 171 -7.65 -13.40 5.77
CA GLU A 171 -9.04 -12.98 5.58
C GLU A 171 -9.12 -11.63 4.83
N SER A 172 -10.19 -11.46 4.03
CA SER A 172 -10.38 -10.20 3.31
C SER A 172 -10.63 -9.03 4.27
N PRO A 173 -9.97 -7.88 4.11
CA PRO A 173 -10.25 -6.67 4.89
C PRO A 173 -11.59 -6.02 4.53
N ALA A 174 -12.21 -6.45 3.43
CA ALA A 174 -13.42 -5.84 2.87
C ALA A 174 -14.59 -5.77 3.86
N PRO A 175 -14.99 -6.83 4.58
CA PRO A 175 -16.11 -6.75 5.50
C PRO A 175 -15.93 -5.70 6.60
N ALA A 176 -14.70 -5.56 7.13
CA ALA A 176 -14.40 -4.60 8.18
C ALA A 176 -14.41 -3.14 7.68
N LEU A 177 -14.05 -2.91 6.43
CA LEU A 177 -13.98 -1.57 5.84
C LEU A 177 -15.28 -1.09 5.20
N THR A 178 -16.20 -1.99 4.83
CA THR A 178 -17.44 -1.67 4.09
C THR A 178 -18.21 -0.51 4.70
N SER A 179 -18.54 -0.60 5.97
CA SER A 179 -19.37 0.43 6.63
C SER A 179 -18.67 1.79 6.71
N LEU A 180 -17.34 1.79 6.89
CA LEU A 180 -16.56 3.03 6.93
C LEU A 180 -16.50 3.70 5.57
N MET A 181 -16.33 2.91 4.51
CA MET A 181 -16.27 3.42 3.15
C MET A 181 -17.65 3.92 2.67
N GLU A 182 -18.75 3.28 3.08
CA GLU A 182 -20.11 3.77 2.83
C GLU A 182 -20.37 5.13 3.49
N ILE A 183 -19.92 5.33 4.72
CA ILE A 183 -20.05 6.62 5.42
C ILE A 183 -19.28 7.70 4.65
N ILE A 184 -18.03 7.44 4.25
CA ILE A 184 -17.23 8.40 3.48
C ILE A 184 -17.92 8.75 2.16
N ASN A 185 -18.31 7.75 1.38
CA ASN A 185 -18.95 7.96 0.09
C ASN A 185 -20.25 8.75 0.22
N THR A 186 -21.09 8.40 1.20
CA THR A 186 -22.33 9.13 1.48
C THR A 186 -22.09 10.57 1.89
N THR A 187 -21.05 10.77 2.69
CA THR A 187 -20.64 12.10 3.16
C THR A 187 -20.12 12.96 2.01
N ASP A 188 -19.26 12.41 1.16
CA ASP A 188 -18.74 13.11 -0.02
C ASP A 188 -19.86 13.48 -0.99
N GLN A 189 -20.80 12.56 -1.22
CA GLN A 189 -21.99 12.86 -2.02
C GLN A 189 -22.86 13.95 -1.40
N GLY A 190 -22.98 13.96 -0.07
CA GLY A 190 -23.68 15.01 0.68
C GLY A 190 -23.00 16.37 0.48
N ILE A 191 -21.68 16.44 0.61
CA ILE A 191 -20.89 17.65 0.36
C ILE A 191 -21.05 18.12 -1.10
N ILE A 192 -20.90 17.21 -2.07
CA ILE A 192 -21.07 17.53 -3.48
C ILE A 192 -22.48 18.09 -3.76
N LYS A 193 -23.52 17.49 -3.18
CA LYS A 193 -24.89 18.00 -3.29
C LYS A 193 -25.03 19.38 -2.65
N ALA A 194 -24.50 19.56 -1.44
CA ALA A 194 -24.54 20.85 -0.76
C ALA A 194 -23.86 21.96 -1.58
N VAL A 195 -22.68 21.66 -2.14
CA VAL A 195 -21.96 22.59 -3.04
C VAL A 195 -22.75 22.89 -4.31
N LYS A 196 -23.32 21.88 -4.96
CA LYS A 196 -24.16 22.06 -6.16
C LYS A 196 -25.44 22.83 -5.84
N ASN A 197 -26.07 22.55 -4.69
CA ASN A 197 -27.31 23.19 -4.25
C ASN A 197 -27.07 24.60 -3.64
N SER A 198 -25.84 24.96 -3.33
CA SER A 198 -25.51 26.31 -2.84
C SER A 198 -25.90 27.42 -3.83
N GLY A 199 -26.11 27.06 -5.11
CA GLY A 199 -26.63 27.92 -6.16
C GLY A 199 -28.16 27.86 -6.41
N VAL A 200 -28.89 26.97 -5.68
CA VAL A 200 -30.32 26.73 -5.97
C VAL A 200 -31.18 27.50 -5.03
N ILE A 201 -32.21 28.11 -5.60
CA ILE A 201 -33.38 28.86 -5.04
C ILE A 201 -33.15 29.32 -3.59
N LYS A 202 -32.55 30.49 -3.43
CA LYS A 202 -32.43 31.18 -2.13
C LYS A 202 -33.63 32.08 -1.83
N TRP A 203 -34.52 32.28 -2.80
CA TRP A 203 -35.60 33.26 -2.74
C TRP A 203 -36.93 32.68 -3.21
N LEU A 204 -37.98 32.82 -2.42
CA LEU A 204 -39.35 32.52 -2.81
C LEU A 204 -40.07 33.83 -3.05
N LEU A 205 -40.47 34.05 -4.29
CA LEU A 205 -41.29 35.17 -4.71
C LEU A 205 -42.78 34.71 -4.68
N LYS A 206 -43.55 35.21 -3.73
CA LYS A 206 -44.97 34.92 -3.63
C LYS A 206 -45.76 36.13 -4.07
N TYR A 207 -46.50 36.00 -5.14
CA TYR A 207 -47.41 37.05 -5.64
C TYR A 207 -48.81 36.90 -5.06
N ILE A 208 -49.41 38.01 -4.65
CA ILE A 208 -50.75 38.03 -4.03
C ILE A 208 -51.85 37.88 -5.09
N THR A 209 -51.57 38.20 -6.34
CA THR A 209 -52.49 38.12 -7.47
C THR A 209 -52.19 36.90 -8.32
N ALA A 210 -53.21 36.20 -8.79
CA ALA A 210 -53.05 35.06 -9.71
C ALA A 210 -52.41 35.54 -11.03
N MET A 211 -51.23 34.99 -11.34
CA MET A 211 -50.47 35.29 -12.55
C MET A 211 -50.40 34.03 -13.43
N ARG A 212 -50.28 34.23 -14.74
CA ARG A 212 -50.01 33.12 -15.68
C ARG A 212 -48.62 32.59 -15.48
N PRO A 213 -48.36 31.29 -15.75
CA PRO A 213 -47.01 30.71 -15.59
C PRO A 213 -45.90 31.44 -16.36
N GLU A 214 -46.24 31.97 -17.55
CA GLU A 214 -45.31 32.73 -18.38
C GLU A 214 -44.88 34.09 -17.76
N ASP A 215 -45.82 34.75 -17.07
CA ASP A 215 -45.57 36.00 -16.40
C ASP A 215 -44.79 35.80 -15.10
N LEU A 216 -45.02 34.68 -14.39
CA LEU A 216 -44.24 34.26 -13.24
C LEU A 216 -42.75 34.01 -13.62
N GLN A 217 -42.53 33.35 -14.76
CA GLN A 217 -41.17 33.16 -15.27
C GLN A 217 -40.49 34.48 -15.62
N LYS A 218 -41.17 35.39 -16.29
CA LYS A 218 -40.62 36.71 -16.63
C LYS A 218 -40.27 37.52 -15.39
N GLU A 219 -41.11 37.53 -14.38
CA GLU A 219 -40.85 38.28 -13.14
C GLU A 219 -39.73 37.62 -12.31
N SER A 220 -39.66 36.28 -12.27
CA SER A 220 -38.53 35.60 -11.62
C SER A 220 -37.22 35.89 -12.33
N GLN A 221 -37.19 35.91 -13.67
CA GLN A 221 -36.01 36.23 -14.46
C GLN A 221 -35.58 37.67 -14.23
N LYS A 222 -36.48 38.66 -14.23
CA LYS A 222 -36.22 40.06 -13.90
C LYS A 222 -35.63 40.19 -12.49
N PHE A 223 -36.09 39.44 -11.52
CA PHE A 223 -35.55 39.44 -10.17
C PHE A 223 -34.12 38.95 -10.15
N VAL A 224 -33.83 37.83 -10.86
CA VAL A 224 -32.44 37.31 -11.00
C VAL A 224 -31.52 38.35 -11.67
N ASP A 225 -31.96 38.92 -12.79
CA ASP A 225 -31.15 39.84 -13.59
C ASP A 225 -30.90 41.15 -12.84
N ASN A 226 -31.88 41.65 -12.08
CA ASN A 226 -31.76 42.92 -11.39
C ASN A 226 -31.03 42.86 -10.03
N TYR A 227 -31.14 41.72 -9.31
CA TYR A 227 -30.70 41.61 -7.92
C TYR A 227 -29.70 40.52 -7.61
N LEU A 228 -29.64 39.46 -8.43
CA LEU A 228 -28.78 38.32 -8.16
C LEU A 228 -27.65 38.16 -9.17
N SER A 229 -27.64 38.87 -10.28
CA SER A 229 -26.52 38.88 -11.24
C SER A 229 -25.33 39.64 -10.69
N LEU A 230 -24.12 39.17 -10.95
CA LEU A 230 -22.87 39.81 -10.57
C LEU A 230 -22.69 41.23 -11.19
N GLU A 231 -23.44 41.54 -12.24
CA GLU A 231 -23.44 42.82 -12.96
C GLU A 231 -24.53 43.80 -12.49
N SER A 232 -25.35 43.43 -11.49
CA SER A 232 -26.43 44.27 -11.00
C SER A 232 -25.84 45.50 -10.28
N SER A 233 -26.25 46.71 -10.70
CA SER A 233 -25.83 47.98 -10.15
C SER A 233 -26.47 48.34 -8.79
N THR A 234 -27.30 47.47 -8.24
CA THR A 234 -28.08 47.68 -7.02
C THR A 234 -27.33 47.22 -5.77
N MET A 235 -26.34 47.85 -5.31
CA MET A 235 -25.58 47.69 -4.05
C MET A 235 -26.28 46.90 -2.90
N GLY A 236 -26.89 45.74 -3.19
CA GLY A 236 -27.49 44.83 -2.19
C GLY A 236 -28.88 45.28 -1.65
N VAL A 237 -29.53 46.27 -2.23
CA VAL A 237 -30.86 46.74 -1.86
C VAL A 237 -31.86 46.33 -2.95
N ALA A 238 -32.85 45.50 -2.61
CA ALA A 238 -33.98 45.15 -3.49
C ALA A 238 -35.22 45.99 -3.09
N ALA A 239 -35.72 46.80 -3.99
CA ALA A 239 -37.02 47.44 -3.84
C ALA A 239 -38.08 46.53 -4.46
N VAL A 240 -39.11 46.13 -3.68
CA VAL A 240 -40.18 45.26 -4.09
C VAL A 240 -41.52 45.95 -4.02
N ASP A 241 -42.37 45.80 -5.06
CA ASP A 241 -43.73 46.29 -5.05
C ASP A 241 -44.59 45.52 -4.03
N SER A 242 -45.58 46.16 -3.45
CA SER A 242 -46.54 45.59 -2.48
C SER A 242 -47.29 44.32 -2.96
N LYS A 243 -47.14 43.99 -4.22
CA LYS A 243 -47.76 42.81 -4.85
C LYS A 243 -46.97 41.51 -4.66
N ALA A 244 -45.72 41.56 -4.23
CA ALA A 244 -44.88 40.39 -4.05
C ALA A 244 -44.35 40.33 -2.61
N ASP A 245 -44.47 39.16 -1.98
CA ASP A 245 -43.84 38.82 -0.72
C ASP A 245 -42.57 38.00 -1.03
N ILE A 246 -41.43 38.52 -0.63
CA ILE A 246 -40.11 37.87 -0.89
C ILE A 246 -39.65 37.25 0.41
N LYS A 247 -39.49 35.95 0.37
CA LYS A 247 -38.93 35.19 1.50
C LYS A 247 -37.62 34.55 1.10
N GLN A 248 -36.61 34.82 1.84
CA GLN A 248 -35.36 34.08 1.74
C GLN A 248 -35.58 32.69 2.33
N ILE A 249 -35.26 31.67 1.54
CA ILE A 249 -35.26 30.29 1.98
C ILE A 249 -33.78 29.95 2.28
N GLU A 250 -33.48 29.70 3.54
CA GLU A 250 -32.20 29.08 3.89
C GLU A 250 -32.35 27.60 3.57
N PRO A 251 -31.65 27.08 2.55
CA PRO A 251 -31.61 25.64 2.33
C PRO A 251 -30.98 25.01 3.55
N LYS A 252 -31.67 24.15 4.24
CA LYS A 252 -31.08 23.28 5.28
C LYS A 252 -30.30 22.19 4.56
N ASP A 253 -29.16 22.55 3.99
CA ASP A 253 -28.25 21.55 3.46
C ASP A 253 -27.63 20.80 4.63
N TYR A 254 -27.68 19.48 4.56
CA TYR A 254 -26.98 18.64 5.50
C TYR A 254 -25.49 18.78 5.20
N VAL A 255 -24.80 19.59 5.98
CA VAL A 255 -23.34 19.63 6.00
C VAL A 255 -22.88 18.58 7.01
N PRO A 256 -22.17 17.53 6.58
CA PRO A 256 -21.68 16.53 7.49
C PRO A 256 -20.83 17.17 8.59
N ASN A 257 -21.01 16.69 9.82
CA ASN A 257 -20.22 17.21 10.93
C ASN A 257 -18.74 16.80 10.74
N ALA A 258 -17.83 17.76 10.74
CA ALA A 258 -16.39 17.55 10.61
C ALA A 258 -15.86 16.51 11.61
N LEU A 259 -16.39 16.47 12.83
CA LEU A 259 -16.04 15.48 13.84
C LEU A 259 -16.37 14.03 13.42
N ILE A 260 -17.41 13.82 12.64
CA ILE A 260 -17.74 12.47 12.12
C ILE A 260 -16.72 12.05 11.07
N LEU A 261 -16.37 12.96 10.16
CA LEU A 261 -15.35 12.71 9.13
C LEU A 261 -14.01 12.41 9.78
N ASP A 262 -13.59 13.21 10.75
CA ASP A 262 -12.34 12.98 11.46
C ASP A 262 -12.32 11.62 12.17
N ARG A 263 -13.41 11.24 12.85
CA ARG A 263 -13.51 9.93 13.50
C ARG A 263 -13.45 8.78 12.51
N VAL A 264 -14.12 8.87 11.36
CA VAL A 264 -14.08 7.83 10.34
C VAL A 264 -12.69 7.72 9.73
N THR A 265 -12.06 8.86 9.45
CA THR A 265 -10.68 8.90 8.95
C THR A 265 -9.70 8.28 9.94
N GLN A 266 -9.80 8.60 11.24
CA GLN A 266 -8.97 8.02 12.29
C GLN A 266 -9.19 6.50 12.41
N ARG A 267 -10.42 6.01 12.28
CA ARG A 267 -10.69 4.56 12.27
C ARG A 267 -10.05 3.86 11.09
N ILE A 268 -10.04 4.48 9.91
CA ILE A 268 -9.35 3.93 8.73
C ILE A 268 -7.84 3.95 8.94
N TYR A 269 -7.28 5.03 9.50
CA TYR A 269 -5.87 5.06 9.88
C TYR A 269 -5.51 3.94 10.84
N SER A 270 -6.32 3.75 11.89
CA SER A 270 -6.13 2.66 12.86
C SER A 270 -6.25 1.28 12.21
N PHE A 271 -7.16 1.11 11.26
CA PHE A 271 -7.30 -0.16 10.53
C PHE A 271 -6.04 -0.52 9.72
N PHE A 272 -5.41 0.48 9.11
CA PHE A 272 -4.14 0.31 8.38
C PHE A 272 -2.91 0.50 9.27
N ASN A 273 -3.11 0.57 10.59
CA ASN A 273 -2.06 0.76 11.59
C ASN A 273 -1.13 1.94 11.28
N THR A 274 -1.72 3.06 10.85
CA THR A 274 -1.02 4.30 10.51
C THR A 274 -1.64 5.50 11.24
N ASN A 275 -1.07 6.67 11.06
CA ASN A 275 -1.58 7.91 11.60
C ASN A 275 -1.31 9.09 10.66
N ASP A 276 -1.89 10.26 10.98
CA ASP A 276 -1.78 11.47 10.18
C ASP A 276 -0.33 11.95 10.00
N LYS A 277 0.53 11.81 11.01
CA LYS A 277 1.94 12.21 10.93
C LYS A 277 2.70 11.36 9.91
N ILE A 278 2.48 10.05 9.91
CA ILE A 278 3.09 9.13 8.93
C ILE A 278 2.57 9.43 7.53
N VAL A 279 1.25 9.58 7.38
CA VAL A 279 0.60 9.87 6.09
C VAL A 279 1.07 11.20 5.51
N GLN A 280 1.23 12.24 6.33
CA GLN A 280 1.66 13.57 5.92
C GLN A 280 3.18 13.77 5.91
N SER A 281 3.96 12.73 6.26
CA SER A 281 5.43 12.81 6.37
C SER A 281 5.92 13.87 7.37
N LYS A 282 5.18 14.06 8.47
CA LYS A 282 5.48 15.00 9.57
C LYS A 282 5.98 14.29 10.82
N TYR A 283 6.52 13.10 10.68
CA TYR A 283 7.00 12.28 11.78
C TYR A 283 8.43 12.63 12.20
N THR A 284 8.73 12.40 13.48
CA THR A 284 10.08 12.38 14.01
C THR A 284 10.76 11.04 13.72
N GLU A 285 12.08 10.96 13.92
CA GLU A 285 12.83 9.70 13.75
C GLU A 285 12.30 8.58 14.67
N ASP A 286 11.98 8.90 15.92
CA ASP A 286 11.42 7.94 16.89
C ASP A 286 10.02 7.45 16.48
N GLU A 287 9.16 8.33 15.99
CA GLU A 287 7.85 7.97 15.48
C GLU A 287 7.94 7.06 14.25
N TRP A 288 8.92 7.34 13.37
CA TRP A 288 9.19 6.48 12.23
C TRP A 288 9.73 5.11 12.65
N ASN A 289 10.66 5.05 13.60
CA ASN A 289 11.22 3.81 14.09
C ASN A 289 10.13 2.93 14.73
N SER A 290 9.24 3.52 15.53
CA SER A 290 8.11 2.80 16.12
C SER A 290 7.16 2.24 15.04
N TYR A 291 6.87 3.02 14.00
CA TYR A 291 6.07 2.57 12.86
C TYR A 291 6.77 1.46 12.06
N TYR A 292 8.07 1.60 11.88
CA TYR A 292 8.89 0.62 11.17
C TYR A 292 8.87 -0.74 11.89
N GLU A 293 9.13 -0.75 13.18
CA GLU A 293 9.10 -1.96 14.02
C GLU A 293 7.71 -2.64 14.04
N ALA A 294 6.65 -1.84 14.09
CA ALA A 294 5.29 -2.38 14.17
C ALA A 294 4.77 -2.90 12.82
N GLU A 295 5.09 -2.24 11.70
CA GLU A 295 4.42 -2.48 10.40
C GLU A 295 5.36 -2.98 9.29
N ILE A 296 6.60 -2.54 9.27
CA ILE A 296 7.50 -2.83 8.15
C ILE A 296 8.35 -4.07 8.45
N GLU A 297 8.90 -4.15 9.65
CA GLU A 297 9.76 -5.26 10.06
C GLU A 297 9.06 -6.62 9.98
N PRO A 298 7.82 -6.82 10.46
CA PRO A 298 7.13 -8.09 10.32
C PRO A 298 6.99 -8.56 8.88
N ILE A 299 6.75 -7.63 7.95
CA ILE A 299 6.64 -7.94 6.51
C ILE A 299 8.02 -8.25 5.93
N SER A 300 9.07 -7.54 6.36
CA SER A 300 10.45 -7.83 6.00
C SER A 300 10.86 -9.25 6.41
N VAL A 301 10.52 -9.65 7.63
CA VAL A 301 10.76 -11.02 8.14
C VAL A 301 9.98 -12.05 7.32
N GLN A 302 8.72 -11.76 6.98
CA GLN A 302 7.91 -12.66 6.16
C GLN A 302 8.45 -12.79 4.74
N LEU A 303 8.85 -11.67 4.10
CA LEU A 303 9.53 -11.68 2.80
C LEU A 303 10.80 -12.54 2.84
N SER A 304 11.65 -12.33 3.84
CA SER A 304 12.90 -13.07 4.03
C SER A 304 12.63 -14.57 4.17
N GLY A 305 11.64 -14.95 4.96
CA GLY A 305 11.22 -16.35 5.16
C GLY A 305 10.65 -16.99 3.90
N GLU A 306 9.72 -16.30 3.22
CA GLU A 306 9.07 -16.81 2.01
C GLU A 306 10.06 -16.96 0.84
N TYR A 307 10.87 -15.95 0.58
CA TYR A 307 11.90 -16.04 -0.46
C TYR A 307 12.92 -17.15 -0.16
N THR A 308 13.40 -17.24 1.09
CA THR A 308 14.35 -18.27 1.51
C THR A 308 13.79 -19.67 1.28
N ARG A 309 12.55 -19.93 1.72
CA ARG A 309 11.95 -21.28 1.63
C ARG A 309 11.53 -21.69 0.23
N LYS A 310 11.32 -20.71 -0.67
CA LYS A 310 10.87 -20.97 -2.06
C LYS A 310 12.02 -20.97 -3.05
N ILE A 311 13.06 -20.20 -2.81
CA ILE A 311 14.26 -20.15 -3.66
C ILE A 311 15.18 -21.33 -3.37
N PHE A 312 15.40 -21.62 -2.09
CA PHE A 312 16.34 -22.68 -1.68
C PHE A 312 15.66 -23.97 -1.22
N SER A 313 16.20 -25.10 -1.64
CA SER A 313 15.86 -26.42 -1.11
C SER A 313 16.23 -26.52 0.38
N ARG A 314 15.68 -27.52 1.08
CA ARG A 314 16.06 -27.79 2.49
C ARG A 314 17.57 -28.00 2.67
N ARG A 315 18.21 -28.68 1.70
CA ARG A 315 19.65 -28.93 1.73
C ARG A 315 20.45 -27.63 1.64
N GLU A 316 20.11 -26.76 0.69
CA GLU A 316 20.81 -25.48 0.51
C GLU A 316 20.62 -24.56 1.72
N ARG A 317 19.46 -24.56 2.33
CA ARG A 317 19.21 -23.84 3.59
C ARG A 317 20.06 -24.41 4.74
N GLY A 318 20.25 -25.74 4.78
CA GLY A 318 21.14 -26.39 5.73
C GLY A 318 22.61 -25.96 5.60
N PHE A 319 23.02 -25.49 4.42
CA PHE A 319 24.33 -24.88 4.18
C PHE A 319 24.37 -23.37 4.45
N GLY A 320 23.40 -22.83 5.17
CA GLY A 320 23.37 -21.45 5.62
C GLY A 320 22.88 -20.43 4.60
N ASN A 321 22.30 -20.86 3.46
CA ASN A 321 21.75 -19.94 2.46
C ASN A 321 20.41 -19.34 2.92
N LYS A 322 20.31 -18.01 2.86
CA LYS A 322 19.10 -17.24 3.18
C LYS A 322 18.96 -16.05 2.24
N ILE A 323 17.73 -15.66 1.94
CA ILE A 323 17.42 -14.33 1.42
C ILE A 323 17.02 -13.46 2.60
N TYR A 324 17.59 -12.29 2.67
CA TYR A 324 17.34 -11.34 3.74
C TYR A 324 16.89 -10.02 3.16
N PHE A 325 15.78 -9.51 3.66
CA PHE A 325 15.27 -8.19 3.32
C PHE A 325 15.57 -7.27 4.48
N GLU A 326 16.45 -6.30 4.26
CA GLU A 326 16.93 -5.41 5.29
C GLU A 326 16.64 -3.97 4.91
N ALA A 327 16.15 -3.19 5.88
CA ALA A 327 16.23 -1.76 5.72
C ALA A 327 17.70 -1.37 5.77
N SER A 328 18.13 -0.62 4.78
CA SER A 328 19.43 0.04 4.88
C SER A 328 19.31 1.19 5.88
N ASN A 329 19.10 0.83 7.17
CA ASN A 329 18.86 1.79 8.23
C ASN A 329 19.99 2.84 8.31
N LEU A 330 21.24 2.41 8.11
CA LEU A 330 22.40 3.30 8.13
C LEU A 330 22.49 4.19 6.89
N GLN A 331 22.07 3.73 5.71
CA GLN A 331 22.05 4.58 4.52
C GLN A 331 20.93 5.61 4.54
N CYS A 332 19.80 5.27 5.17
CA CYS A 332 18.65 6.16 5.33
C CYS A 332 18.66 6.96 6.64
N ALA A 333 19.59 6.71 7.54
CA ALA A 333 19.72 7.44 8.79
C ALA A 333 20.03 8.93 8.55
N SER A 334 19.59 9.76 9.48
CA SER A 334 19.87 11.19 9.43
C SER A 334 21.38 11.45 9.42
N LEU A 335 21.79 12.57 8.87
CA LEU A 335 23.21 12.94 8.86
C LEU A 335 23.79 13.01 10.28
N SER A 336 22.99 13.46 11.25
CA SER A 336 23.37 13.50 12.67
C SER A 336 23.62 12.10 13.23
N THR A 337 22.75 11.14 12.94
CA THR A 337 22.92 9.73 13.34
C THR A 337 24.18 9.12 12.69
N LYS A 338 24.41 9.36 11.40
CA LYS A 338 25.62 8.91 10.71
C LYS A 338 26.90 9.50 11.29
N LEU A 339 26.86 10.76 11.68
CA LEU A 339 28.00 11.41 12.34
C LEU A 339 28.24 10.86 13.74
N SER A 340 27.18 10.49 14.49
CA SER A 340 27.33 9.89 15.81
C SER A 340 27.98 8.50 15.76
N LEU A 341 27.86 7.77 14.63
CA LEU A 341 28.55 6.50 14.41
C LEU A 341 30.08 6.63 14.37
N LEU A 342 30.61 7.85 14.16
CA LEU A 342 32.04 8.09 14.23
C LEU A 342 32.63 7.70 15.59
N GLN A 343 31.83 7.82 16.66
CA GLN A 343 32.25 7.37 18.00
C GLN A 343 32.45 5.84 18.07
N MET A 344 31.73 5.07 17.26
CA MET A 344 31.92 3.62 17.17
C MET A 344 33.24 3.27 16.45
N VAL A 345 33.63 4.06 15.45
CA VAL A 345 34.93 3.94 14.77
C VAL A 345 36.06 4.24 15.76
N ASP A 346 35.95 5.32 16.52
CA ASP A 346 36.91 5.73 17.54
C ASP A 346 37.14 4.68 18.64
N ARG A 347 36.08 3.91 18.94
CA ARG A 347 36.13 2.82 19.94
C ARG A 347 36.56 1.47 19.35
N GLY A 348 36.76 1.38 18.04
CA GLY A 348 37.10 0.14 17.33
C GLY A 348 35.97 -0.87 17.21
N ALA A 349 34.72 -0.44 17.42
CA ALA A 349 33.54 -1.26 17.21
C ALA A 349 33.10 -1.30 15.73
N MET A 350 33.57 -0.33 14.94
CA MET A 350 33.31 -0.19 13.51
C MET A 350 34.63 0.20 12.82
N THR A 351 34.87 -0.33 11.63
CA THR A 351 36.06 0.05 10.85
C THR A 351 35.84 1.37 10.11
N PRO A 352 36.87 2.12 9.76
CA PRO A 352 36.77 3.30 8.92
C PRO A 352 36.06 3.04 7.58
N ASN A 353 36.27 1.91 6.93
CA ASN A 353 35.66 1.58 5.66
C ASN A 353 34.18 1.24 5.80
N GLU A 354 33.74 0.55 6.86
CA GLU A 354 32.32 0.33 7.17
C GLU A 354 31.60 1.65 7.39
N TRP A 355 32.20 2.61 8.11
CA TRP A 355 31.62 3.94 8.26
C TRP A 355 31.55 4.71 6.94
N ARG A 356 32.61 4.65 6.12
CA ARG A 356 32.62 5.25 4.78
C ARG A 356 31.54 4.68 3.87
N GLU A 357 31.29 3.39 3.95
CA GLU A 357 30.21 2.72 3.22
C GLU A 357 28.84 3.29 3.63
N THR A 358 28.59 3.54 4.93
CA THR A 358 27.34 4.17 5.37
C THR A 358 27.16 5.59 4.84
N MET A 359 28.28 6.28 4.55
CA MET A 359 28.30 7.61 3.94
C MET A 359 28.35 7.57 2.41
N SER A 360 28.30 6.37 1.80
CA SER A 360 28.46 6.16 0.35
C SER A 360 29.80 6.72 -0.20
N LEU A 361 30.86 6.64 0.60
CA LEU A 361 32.21 7.04 0.22
C LEU A 361 33.05 5.80 -0.16
N ALA A 362 33.92 5.96 -1.14
CA ALA A 362 34.84 4.90 -1.55
C ALA A 362 35.75 4.46 -0.39
N PRO A 363 36.09 3.14 -0.26
CA PRO A 363 36.97 2.64 0.75
C PRO A 363 38.41 3.25 0.61
N ILE A 364 39.13 3.30 1.72
CA ILE A 364 40.53 3.73 1.74
C ILE A 364 41.45 2.57 2.11
N GLU A 365 42.68 2.63 1.67
CA GLU A 365 43.69 1.64 1.99
C GLU A 365 43.93 1.61 3.51
N GLY A 366 43.96 0.41 4.09
CA GLY A 366 44.12 0.21 5.53
C GLY A 366 42.87 0.50 6.38
N GLY A 367 41.76 0.97 5.75
CA GLY A 367 40.52 1.33 6.46
C GLY A 367 39.68 0.14 6.94
N ASP A 368 40.05 -1.10 6.62
CA ASP A 368 39.37 -2.33 7.10
C ASP A 368 39.87 -2.78 8.48
N LYS A 369 40.92 -2.10 9.02
CA LYS A 369 41.39 -2.38 10.35
C LYS A 369 40.69 -1.49 11.36
N PRO A 370 40.17 -2.06 12.48
CA PRO A 370 39.61 -1.24 13.54
C PRO A 370 40.68 -0.34 14.15
N ILE A 371 40.36 0.93 14.32
CA ILE A 371 41.24 1.92 14.96
C ILE A 371 40.69 2.23 16.35
N ARG A 372 41.58 2.54 17.29
CA ARG A 372 41.21 3.04 18.62
C ARG A 372 41.89 4.37 18.87
N ARG A 373 41.21 5.26 19.56
CA ARG A 373 41.86 6.46 20.08
C ARG A 373 42.94 6.05 21.11
N LEU A 374 44.05 6.75 21.07
CA LEU A 374 45.18 6.48 21.96
C LEU A 374 44.88 6.78 23.46
N ASP A 375 43.83 7.49 23.75
CA ASP A 375 43.38 7.86 25.09
C ASP A 375 42.47 6.81 25.76
N THR A 376 42.12 5.73 25.07
CA THR A 376 41.34 4.62 25.66
C THR A 376 42.28 3.50 26.15
N ALA A 377 42.46 3.40 27.48
CA ALA A 377 43.18 2.31 28.11
C ALA A 377 42.30 1.05 28.19
N VAL A 378 42.90 -0.12 28.04
CA VAL A 378 42.27 -1.41 28.37
C VAL A 378 42.15 -1.48 29.88
N VAL A 379 40.93 -1.56 30.39
CA VAL A 379 40.68 -1.90 31.79
C VAL A 379 40.90 -3.42 31.90
N ASN A 380 41.98 -3.80 32.61
CA ASN A 380 42.28 -5.20 32.93
C ASN A 380 41.29 -5.73 33.98
#